data_1527fb452183421278b7fbe4a43dc20a
#
_entry.id   1527fb452183421278b7fbe4a43dc20a
#
_cell.length_a   1.000
_cell.length_b   1.000
_cell.length_c   1.000
_cell.angle_alpha   90.00
_cell.angle_beta   90.00
_cell.angle_gamma   90.00
#
_symmetry.space_group_name_H-M   'P 1'
#
loop_
_entity.id
_entity.type
_entity.pdbx_description
1 polymer ?
#
loop_
_entity_poly.entity_id
_entity_poly.type
_entity_poly.pdbx_seq_one_letter_code
_entity_poly.pdbx_strand_id
1 'polypeptide(L)'
;MESTAQYWRSVWLELEPYLRLHLAQAFSNRAPRGRKHDFKDAERLVRRLIADELILSFVPGGEQRIWRSMTRMKLQLTRDRVRLQNQMECLLEEMRIKLSIVVSNLLGASGLRILQALATGEADPQKLAQLGGERLQCTEEQLVDALTGRAQPVHREMLALQLQRLQLIDQQMAQLNRMIATAMKAHQDAVIRLAEVPGLGVDSAQQIIAEVGTQANTFPSAAELTSWVGTCPGKEESAEQNHSSRSAKGNKYLRRVLNQAAHAAVAKKGSHFQAVFRRLLLRLGYQSAIWAVAHRLCRVVWKILHEGVRFIERGAEVGPREKKKRAQMLARALRKLGYEVTITPSTNLLPTPLSKSQERIFDGVLPAS
;
A
#
# COMPACT_ATOMS: atom_id res chain seq x y z
N MET A 1 22.90 -10.39 19.24
CA MET A 1 21.51 -10.57 19.71
C MET A 1 20.70 -11.27 18.64
N GLU A 2 19.64 -12.01 19.01
CA GLU A 2 18.71 -12.62 18.06
C GLU A 2 17.45 -11.78 17.89
N SER A 3 16.88 -11.72 16.65
CA SER A 3 15.68 -10.93 16.32
C SER A 3 14.38 -11.61 16.79
N THR A 4 14.32 -11.99 18.08
CA THR A 4 13.13 -12.63 18.66
C THR A 4 12.13 -11.59 19.12
N ALA A 5 10.96 -11.52 18.43
CA ALA A 5 9.89 -10.55 18.67
C ALA A 5 10.39 -9.10 18.79
N GLN A 6 10.19 -8.45 19.95
CA GLN A 6 10.68 -7.09 20.20
C GLN A 6 11.56 -6.98 21.44
N TYR A 7 11.94 -8.10 22.06
CA TYR A 7 12.76 -8.13 23.28
C TYR A 7 14.18 -7.57 23.08
N TRP A 8 14.72 -7.65 21.86
CA TRP A 8 16.03 -7.10 21.51
C TRP A 8 16.08 -5.56 21.53
N ARG A 9 14.92 -4.85 21.43
CA ARG A 9 14.90 -3.40 21.20
C ARG A 9 15.44 -2.61 22.40
N SER A 10 15.01 -2.94 23.62
CA SER A 10 15.47 -2.25 24.82
C SER A 10 16.97 -2.44 25.02
N VAL A 11 17.44 -3.67 24.88
CA VAL A 11 18.87 -4.01 24.98
C VAL A 11 19.67 -3.32 23.88
N TRP A 12 19.13 -3.26 22.65
CA TRP A 12 19.77 -2.55 21.55
C TRP A 12 19.93 -1.05 21.85
N LEU A 13 18.89 -0.40 22.32
CA LEU A 13 18.92 1.03 22.61
C LEU A 13 19.94 1.41 23.69
N GLU A 14 20.09 0.58 24.71
CA GLU A 14 21.05 0.80 25.78
C GLU A 14 22.51 0.57 25.33
N LEU A 15 22.74 -0.40 24.46
CA LEU A 15 24.10 -0.80 24.07
C LEU A 15 24.59 -0.13 22.77
N GLU A 16 23.69 0.35 21.90
CA GLU A 16 24.03 0.96 20.59
C GLU A 16 25.04 2.12 20.72
N PRO A 17 25.02 2.99 21.77
CA PRO A 17 26.00 4.06 21.88
C PRO A 17 27.43 3.58 22.20
N TYR A 18 27.58 2.38 22.74
CA TYR A 18 28.86 1.87 23.27
C TYR A 18 29.45 0.72 22.45
N LEU A 19 28.60 -0.04 21.72
CA LEU A 19 29.00 -1.30 21.10
C LEU A 19 28.53 -1.37 19.65
N ARG A 20 29.33 -2.04 18.80
CA ARG A 20 28.88 -2.46 17.47
C ARG A 20 27.99 -3.68 17.61
N LEU A 21 26.69 -3.49 17.44
CA LEU A 21 25.68 -4.52 17.67
C LEU A 21 25.35 -5.26 16.36
N HIS A 22 25.18 -6.57 16.46
CA HIS A 22 24.69 -7.43 15.39
C HIS A 22 23.40 -8.09 15.81
N LEU A 23 22.33 -7.89 15.02
CA LEU A 23 21.03 -8.54 15.22
C LEU A 23 20.92 -9.75 14.29
N ALA A 24 21.07 -10.94 14.82
CA ALA A 24 20.96 -12.20 14.07
C ALA A 24 19.51 -12.46 13.67
N GLN A 25 19.26 -12.80 12.41
CA GLN A 25 17.95 -13.20 11.92
C GLN A 25 17.56 -14.57 12.50
N ALA A 26 16.51 -14.61 13.33
CA ALA A 26 16.11 -15.79 14.07
C ALA A 26 15.84 -17.02 13.18
N PHE A 27 15.19 -16.84 12.03
CA PHE A 27 14.86 -17.96 11.15
C PHE A 27 16.08 -18.55 10.45
N SER A 28 16.95 -17.73 9.87
CA SER A 28 18.13 -18.18 9.10
C SER A 28 19.27 -18.68 9.98
N ASN A 29 19.31 -18.26 11.25
CA ASN A 29 20.32 -18.72 12.21
C ASN A 29 19.78 -19.82 13.16
N ARG A 30 18.62 -20.40 12.85
CA ARG A 30 17.97 -21.41 13.68
C ARG A 30 18.83 -22.67 13.80
N ALA A 31 18.85 -23.27 15.01
CA ALA A 31 19.45 -24.56 15.25
C ALA A 31 18.76 -25.68 14.45
N PRO A 32 19.46 -26.76 14.11
CA PRO A 32 18.84 -28.01 13.70
C PRO A 32 17.80 -28.46 14.73
N ARG A 33 16.82 -29.28 14.29
CA ARG A 33 15.80 -29.81 15.19
C ARG A 33 16.43 -30.60 16.33
N GLY A 34 16.06 -30.31 17.56
CA GLY A 34 16.57 -30.96 18.76
C GLY A 34 16.12 -30.26 20.04
N ARG A 35 16.65 -30.69 21.18
CA ARG A 35 16.34 -30.10 22.49
C ARG A 35 16.91 -28.68 22.56
N LYS A 36 16.06 -27.71 22.79
CA LYS A 36 16.41 -26.30 22.87
C LYS A 36 17.16 -26.02 24.18
N HIS A 37 18.35 -25.42 24.06
CA HIS A 37 19.15 -24.92 25.19
C HIS A 37 19.66 -23.52 24.84
N ASP A 38 19.26 -22.52 25.61
CA ASP A 38 19.59 -21.11 25.33
C ASP A 38 21.09 -20.85 25.33
N PHE A 39 21.86 -21.52 26.21
CA PHE A 39 23.32 -21.41 26.22
C PHE A 39 23.98 -21.95 24.93
N LYS A 40 23.54 -23.12 24.44
CA LYS A 40 24.03 -23.67 23.17
C LYS A 40 23.63 -22.81 21.97
N ASP A 41 22.48 -22.17 22.02
CA ASP A 41 22.03 -21.23 20.99
C ASP A 41 22.89 -19.97 20.98
N ALA A 42 23.26 -19.44 22.16
CA ALA A 42 24.20 -18.32 22.28
C ALA A 42 25.60 -18.68 21.76
N GLU A 43 26.14 -19.82 22.17
CA GLU A 43 27.44 -20.34 21.71
C GLU A 43 27.47 -20.50 20.17
N ARG A 44 26.40 -21.05 19.57
CA ARG A 44 26.30 -21.18 18.12
C ARG A 44 26.33 -19.84 17.42
N LEU A 45 25.57 -18.83 17.93
CA LEU A 45 25.56 -17.49 17.36
C LEU A 45 26.95 -16.84 17.43
N VAL A 46 27.69 -17.03 18.52
CA VAL A 46 29.08 -16.56 18.65
C VAL A 46 29.99 -17.24 17.65
N ARG A 47 29.94 -18.57 17.52
CA ARG A 47 30.74 -19.30 16.52
C ARG A 47 30.46 -18.81 15.09
N ARG A 48 29.19 -18.61 14.73
CA ARG A 48 28.83 -18.08 13.41
C ARG A 48 29.28 -16.64 13.21
N LEU A 49 29.24 -15.81 14.26
CA LEU A 49 29.78 -14.45 14.20
C LEU A 49 31.30 -14.45 13.93
N ILE A 50 32.06 -15.31 14.60
CA ILE A 50 33.52 -15.45 14.40
C ILE A 50 33.84 -15.96 12.99
N ALA A 51 33.02 -16.88 12.46
CA ALA A 51 33.18 -17.43 11.12
C ALA A 51 32.63 -16.51 9.99
N ASP A 52 32.10 -15.33 10.32
CA ASP A 52 31.42 -14.41 9.38
C ASP A 52 30.21 -15.03 8.62
N GLU A 53 29.59 -16.04 9.22
CA GLU A 53 28.44 -16.77 8.67
C GLU A 53 27.10 -16.26 9.22
N LEU A 54 27.10 -15.23 10.08
CA LEU A 54 25.92 -14.76 10.76
C LEU A 54 25.02 -13.96 9.81
N ILE A 55 23.83 -14.49 9.53
CA ILE A 55 22.83 -13.76 8.73
C ILE A 55 22.15 -12.72 9.61
N LEU A 56 22.33 -11.45 9.24
CA LEU A 56 21.86 -10.31 10.02
C LEU A 56 20.46 -9.86 9.63
N SER A 57 19.71 -9.39 10.61
CA SER A 57 18.48 -8.64 10.42
C SER A 57 18.80 -7.16 10.26
N PHE A 58 18.09 -6.49 9.37
CA PHE A 58 18.21 -5.03 9.23
C PHE A 58 17.64 -4.30 10.44
N VAL A 59 18.47 -3.49 11.08
CA VAL A 59 18.06 -2.55 12.15
C VAL A 59 18.21 -1.13 11.61
N PRO A 60 17.11 -0.38 11.48
CA PRO A 60 17.18 1.00 11.03
C PRO A 60 17.77 1.93 12.10
N GLY A 61 18.33 3.06 11.67
CA GLY A 61 18.81 4.11 12.56
C GLY A 61 17.70 4.68 13.47
N GLY A 62 18.08 5.38 14.53
CA GLY A 62 17.17 5.86 15.59
C GLY A 62 15.99 6.66 15.03
N GLU A 63 16.25 7.63 14.16
CA GLU A 63 15.22 8.46 13.53
C GLU A 63 14.22 7.63 12.70
N GLN A 64 14.71 6.71 11.87
CA GLN A 64 13.87 5.83 11.07
C GLN A 64 13.04 4.88 11.96
N ARG A 65 13.55 4.46 13.13
CA ARG A 65 12.77 3.68 14.11
C ARG A 65 11.57 4.47 14.64
N ILE A 66 11.72 5.78 14.87
CA ILE A 66 10.62 6.67 15.27
C ILE A 66 9.58 6.77 14.15
N TRP A 67 10.00 7.00 12.89
CA TRP A 67 9.09 7.03 11.74
C TRP A 67 8.28 5.72 11.60
N ARG A 68 8.95 4.57 11.75
CA ARG A 68 8.27 3.26 11.76
C ARG A 68 7.24 3.15 12.87
N SER A 69 7.54 3.64 14.07
CA SER A 69 6.60 3.59 15.19
C SER A 69 5.36 4.42 14.91
N MET A 70 5.52 5.65 14.42
CA MET A 70 4.40 6.55 14.07
C MET A 70 3.55 5.99 12.92
N THR A 71 4.16 5.55 11.82
CA THR A 71 3.43 5.02 10.66
C THR A 71 2.70 3.72 10.98
N ARG A 72 3.29 2.86 11.80
CA ARG A 72 2.67 1.61 12.26
C ARG A 72 1.54 1.86 13.26
N MET A 73 1.66 2.86 14.14
CA MET A 73 0.56 3.30 15.01
C MET A 73 -0.61 3.83 14.19
N LYS A 74 -0.33 4.67 13.17
CA LYS A 74 -1.36 5.14 12.24
C LYS A 74 -2.08 3.99 11.54
N LEU A 75 -1.36 2.94 11.12
CA LEU A 75 -1.98 1.74 10.56
C LEU A 75 -2.89 1.03 11.58
N GLN A 76 -2.53 0.98 12.87
CA GLN A 76 -3.42 0.40 13.88
C GLN A 76 -4.71 1.21 14.01
N LEU A 77 -4.61 2.54 14.11
CA LEU A 77 -5.80 3.41 14.15
C LEU A 77 -6.68 3.24 12.90
N THR A 78 -6.08 3.09 11.71
CA THR A 78 -6.83 2.80 10.48
C THR A 78 -7.61 1.48 10.60
N ARG A 79 -7.01 0.45 11.17
CA ARG A 79 -7.68 -0.85 11.41
C ARG A 79 -8.77 -0.75 12.47
N ASP A 80 -8.54 0.05 13.52
CA ASP A 80 -9.52 0.30 14.57
C ASP A 80 -10.74 1.04 14.00
N ARG A 81 -10.50 2.01 13.10
CA ARG A 81 -11.56 2.72 12.39
C ARG A 81 -12.43 1.78 11.54
N VAL A 82 -11.80 0.86 10.80
CA VAL A 82 -12.54 -0.14 10.00
C VAL A 82 -13.32 -1.11 10.90
N ARG A 83 -12.71 -1.58 11.99
CA ARG A 83 -13.43 -2.42 12.98
C ARG A 83 -14.63 -1.73 13.58
N LEU A 84 -14.47 -0.45 13.92
CA LEU A 84 -15.55 0.35 14.47
C LEU A 84 -16.67 0.56 13.45
N GLN A 85 -16.35 0.82 12.18
CA GLN A 85 -17.33 0.87 11.11
C GLN A 85 -18.15 -0.42 11.03
N ASN A 86 -17.49 -1.57 11.02
CA ASN A 86 -18.18 -2.86 10.99
C ASN A 86 -19.08 -3.07 12.23
N GLN A 87 -18.64 -2.59 13.41
CA GLN A 87 -19.48 -2.63 14.62
C GLN A 87 -20.71 -1.73 14.51
N MET A 88 -20.57 -0.55 13.89
CA MET A 88 -21.72 0.34 13.59
C MET A 88 -22.69 -0.32 12.59
N GLU A 89 -22.16 -0.97 11.55
CA GLU A 89 -22.98 -1.69 10.58
C GLU A 89 -23.76 -2.83 11.24
N CYS A 90 -23.14 -3.61 12.13
CA CYS A 90 -23.85 -4.64 12.91
C CYS A 90 -24.96 -4.04 13.79
N LEU A 91 -24.69 -2.92 14.45
CA LEU A 91 -25.69 -2.25 15.29
C LEU A 91 -26.86 -1.68 14.45
N LEU A 92 -26.60 -1.17 13.24
CA LEU A 92 -27.63 -0.73 12.31
C LEU A 92 -28.50 -1.91 11.82
N GLU A 93 -27.91 -3.07 11.56
CA GLU A 93 -28.66 -4.28 11.20
C GLU A 93 -29.58 -4.76 12.34
N GLU A 94 -29.16 -4.67 13.60
CA GLU A 94 -30.02 -4.96 14.77
C GLU A 94 -31.22 -4.00 14.83
N MET A 95 -31.03 -2.74 14.43
CA MET A 95 -32.11 -1.76 14.30
C MET A 95 -32.93 -1.91 13.01
N ARG A 96 -32.59 -2.85 12.12
CA ARG A 96 -33.13 -3.03 10.77
C ARG A 96 -32.93 -1.83 9.85
N ILE A 97 -31.89 -1.04 10.07
CA ILE A 97 -31.50 0.11 9.25
C ILE A 97 -30.40 -0.34 8.29
N LYS A 98 -30.66 -0.23 6.98
CA LYS A 98 -29.77 -0.73 5.93
C LYS A 98 -29.03 0.39 5.18
N LEU A 99 -28.53 1.38 5.92
CA LEU A 99 -27.93 2.59 5.36
C LEU A 99 -26.74 2.30 4.43
N SER A 100 -25.91 1.31 4.74
CA SER A 100 -24.74 0.93 3.93
C SER A 100 -25.06 0.35 2.55
N ILE A 101 -26.32 -0.04 2.28
CA ILE A 101 -26.74 -0.50 0.95
C ILE A 101 -26.90 0.68 -0.02
N VAL A 102 -27.35 1.82 0.47
CA VAL A 102 -27.68 3.01 -0.34
C VAL A 102 -26.60 4.09 -0.26
N VAL A 103 -25.73 4.04 0.78
CA VAL A 103 -24.66 4.99 0.98
C VAL A 103 -23.31 4.26 0.83
N SER A 104 -22.55 4.63 -0.20
CA SER A 104 -21.25 3.98 -0.51
C SER A 104 -20.18 4.11 0.59
N ASN A 105 -20.30 5.13 1.45
CA ASN A 105 -19.40 5.36 2.57
C ASN A 105 -20.21 5.77 3.81
N LEU A 106 -20.43 4.79 4.70
CA LEU A 106 -21.16 4.98 5.95
C LEU A 106 -20.55 6.10 6.83
N LEU A 107 -19.23 6.21 6.85
CA LEU A 107 -18.49 7.23 7.62
C LEU A 107 -18.16 8.48 6.78
N GLY A 108 -18.83 8.66 5.65
CA GLY A 108 -18.79 9.90 4.86
C GLY A 108 -19.68 11.01 5.46
N ALA A 109 -19.61 12.22 4.91
CA ALA A 109 -20.31 13.38 5.45
C ALA A 109 -21.82 13.16 5.63
N SER A 110 -22.51 12.59 4.62
CA SER A 110 -23.95 12.30 4.68
C SER A 110 -24.25 11.19 5.68
N GLY A 111 -23.50 10.09 5.64
CA GLY A 111 -23.67 8.99 6.59
C GLY A 111 -23.48 9.42 8.03
N LEU A 112 -22.44 10.22 8.33
CA LEU A 112 -22.21 10.73 9.68
C LEU A 112 -23.29 11.65 10.18
N ARG A 113 -23.85 12.55 9.33
CA ARG A 113 -24.98 13.40 9.73
C ARG A 113 -26.20 12.58 10.12
N ILE A 114 -26.53 11.57 9.31
CA ILE A 114 -27.65 10.65 9.57
C ILE A 114 -27.41 9.85 10.85
N LEU A 115 -26.23 9.29 11.04
CA LEU A 115 -25.88 8.51 12.25
C LEU A 115 -25.91 9.38 13.51
N GLN A 116 -25.45 10.62 13.44
CA GLN A 116 -25.51 11.57 14.55
C GLN A 116 -26.97 11.93 14.92
N ALA A 117 -27.81 12.23 13.94
CA ALA A 117 -29.23 12.51 14.16
C ALA A 117 -29.95 11.30 14.76
N LEU A 118 -29.67 10.08 14.24
CA LEU A 118 -30.21 8.84 14.79
C LEU A 118 -29.78 8.62 16.27
N ALA A 119 -28.54 8.89 16.58
CA ALA A 119 -28.02 8.77 17.95
C ALA A 119 -28.62 9.80 18.92
N THR A 120 -28.92 11.02 18.44
CA THR A 120 -29.54 12.09 19.24
C THR A 120 -31.05 11.98 19.38
N GLY A 121 -31.69 10.95 18.78
CA GLY A 121 -33.10 10.67 19.02
C GLY A 121 -34.02 10.82 17.82
N GLU A 122 -33.57 11.34 16.68
CA GLU A 122 -34.42 11.40 15.50
C GLU A 122 -34.83 9.98 15.06
N ALA A 123 -36.13 9.80 14.83
CA ALA A 123 -36.72 8.51 14.49
C ALA A 123 -37.46 8.55 13.16
N ASP A 124 -37.74 9.73 12.65
CA ASP A 124 -38.46 9.92 11.40
C ASP A 124 -37.56 9.66 10.19
N PRO A 125 -37.79 8.57 9.41
CA PRO A 125 -36.98 8.25 8.26
C PRO A 125 -36.93 9.37 7.21
N GLN A 126 -38.00 10.16 7.07
CA GLN A 126 -38.06 11.28 6.13
C GLN A 126 -37.11 12.40 6.55
N LYS A 127 -37.12 12.77 7.84
CA LYS A 127 -36.19 13.78 8.36
C LYS A 127 -34.76 13.32 8.30
N LEU A 128 -34.47 12.04 8.59
CA LEU A 128 -33.17 11.45 8.45
C LEU A 128 -32.70 11.46 6.98
N ALA A 129 -33.58 11.17 6.02
CA ALA A 129 -33.23 11.16 4.61
C ALA A 129 -32.89 12.58 4.09
N GLN A 130 -33.54 13.64 4.59
CA GLN A 130 -33.20 15.03 4.27
C GLN A 130 -31.78 15.44 4.67
N LEU A 131 -31.16 14.73 5.60
CA LEU A 131 -29.73 14.91 5.96
C LEU A 131 -28.78 14.31 4.92
N GLY A 132 -29.30 13.53 3.99
CA GLY A 132 -28.56 13.08 2.81
C GLY A 132 -28.08 14.27 1.98
N GLY A 133 -26.88 14.20 1.41
CA GLY A 133 -26.38 15.26 0.54
C GLY A 133 -26.70 14.97 -0.92
N GLU A 134 -26.71 16.01 -1.77
CA GLU A 134 -26.96 15.95 -3.23
C GLU A 134 -26.00 14.97 -3.99
N ARG A 135 -24.90 14.56 -3.36
CA ARG A 135 -23.93 13.61 -3.95
C ARG A 135 -24.29 12.14 -3.77
N LEU A 136 -25.39 11.84 -3.06
CA LEU A 136 -25.87 10.48 -2.94
C LEU A 136 -26.43 10.02 -4.28
N GLN A 137 -26.12 8.79 -4.67
CA GLN A 137 -26.61 8.20 -5.94
C GLN A 137 -28.00 7.57 -5.79
N CYS A 138 -28.45 7.35 -4.55
CA CYS A 138 -29.78 6.80 -4.26
C CYS A 138 -30.84 7.88 -4.32
N THR A 139 -32.10 7.50 -4.63
CA THR A 139 -33.24 8.37 -4.51
C THR A 139 -33.61 8.61 -3.04
N GLU A 140 -34.37 9.70 -2.77
CA GLU A 140 -34.85 9.98 -1.41
C GLU A 140 -35.73 8.83 -0.89
N GLU A 141 -36.58 8.25 -1.73
CA GLU A 141 -37.42 7.11 -1.39
C GLU A 141 -36.60 5.87 -0.97
N GLN A 142 -35.54 5.57 -1.70
CA GLN A 142 -34.61 4.48 -1.35
C GLN A 142 -33.92 4.75 -0.02
N LEU A 143 -33.59 6.00 0.27
CA LEU A 143 -32.94 6.37 1.52
C LEU A 143 -33.93 6.29 2.68
N VAL A 144 -35.17 6.70 2.52
CA VAL A 144 -36.26 6.57 3.51
C VAL A 144 -36.53 5.09 3.81
N ASP A 145 -36.63 4.24 2.78
CA ASP A 145 -36.81 2.78 2.97
C ASP A 145 -35.66 2.17 3.76
N ALA A 146 -34.43 2.51 3.39
CA ALA A 146 -33.22 2.00 4.09
C ALA A 146 -33.12 2.48 5.55
N LEU A 147 -33.72 3.61 5.89
CA LEU A 147 -33.75 4.19 7.24
C LEU A 147 -34.97 3.74 8.06
N THR A 148 -35.91 3.04 7.44
CA THR A 148 -37.12 2.54 8.12
C THR A 148 -36.76 1.35 9.00
N GLY A 149 -36.61 1.59 10.29
CA GLY A 149 -36.19 0.60 11.28
C GLY A 149 -36.73 0.90 12.69
N ARG A 150 -36.23 0.18 13.68
CA ARG A 150 -36.61 0.34 15.11
C ARG A 150 -35.38 0.55 15.98
N ALA A 151 -34.99 1.79 16.17
CA ALA A 151 -33.94 2.16 17.12
C ALA A 151 -34.50 2.26 18.55
N GLN A 152 -34.13 1.32 19.42
CA GLN A 152 -34.42 1.43 20.85
C GLN A 152 -33.48 2.46 21.51
N PRO A 153 -33.82 3.01 22.70
CA PRO A 153 -32.95 3.94 23.41
C PRO A 153 -31.53 3.41 23.62
N VAL A 154 -31.39 2.14 24.00
CA VAL A 154 -30.07 1.49 24.20
C VAL A 154 -29.22 1.46 22.92
N HIS A 155 -29.85 1.24 21.74
CA HIS A 155 -29.12 1.23 20.48
C HIS A 155 -28.57 2.62 20.14
N ARG A 156 -29.34 3.68 20.45
CA ARG A 156 -28.92 5.07 20.26
C ARG A 156 -27.76 5.45 21.14
N GLU A 157 -27.80 5.03 22.42
CA GLU A 157 -26.67 5.23 23.34
C GLU A 157 -25.41 4.48 22.86
N MET A 158 -25.55 3.22 22.43
CA MET A 158 -24.43 2.46 21.87
C MET A 158 -23.86 3.12 20.61
N LEU A 159 -24.71 3.64 19.71
CA LEU A 159 -24.30 4.38 18.54
C LEU A 159 -23.58 5.67 18.89
N ALA A 160 -24.08 6.42 19.90
CA ALA A 160 -23.42 7.62 20.40
C ALA A 160 -22.02 7.35 20.93
N LEU A 161 -21.83 6.27 21.70
CA LEU A 161 -20.51 5.82 22.18
C LEU A 161 -19.57 5.45 21.03
N GLN A 162 -20.08 4.76 20.01
CA GLN A 162 -19.29 4.42 18.82
C GLN A 162 -18.89 5.66 18.02
N LEU A 163 -19.77 6.66 17.89
CA LEU A 163 -19.46 7.93 17.22
C LEU A 163 -18.41 8.74 17.98
N GLN A 164 -18.48 8.80 19.31
CA GLN A 164 -17.44 9.44 20.14
C GLN A 164 -16.08 8.76 19.95
N ARG A 165 -16.05 7.43 19.94
CA ARG A 165 -14.83 6.66 19.67
C ARG A 165 -14.27 6.92 18.27
N LEU A 166 -15.13 7.04 17.25
CA LEU A 166 -14.74 7.40 15.88
C LEU A 166 -14.07 8.78 15.87
N GLN A 167 -14.68 9.76 16.50
CA GLN A 167 -14.14 11.12 16.59
C GLN A 167 -12.74 11.13 17.24
N LEU A 168 -12.54 10.36 18.32
CA LEU A 168 -11.25 10.23 18.97
C LEU A 168 -10.19 9.61 18.03
N ILE A 169 -10.55 8.53 17.30
CA ILE A 169 -9.66 7.89 16.32
C ILE A 169 -9.26 8.90 15.24
N ASP A 170 -10.21 9.64 14.67
CA ASP A 170 -9.95 10.62 13.62
C ASP A 170 -9.06 11.79 14.12
N GLN A 171 -9.24 12.25 15.35
CA GLN A 171 -8.37 13.23 16.01
C GLN A 171 -6.94 12.71 16.18
N GLN A 172 -6.79 11.47 16.67
CA GLN A 172 -5.48 10.83 16.85
C GLN A 172 -4.77 10.61 15.49
N MET A 173 -5.50 10.22 14.46
CA MET A 173 -4.96 10.09 13.09
C MET A 173 -4.48 11.44 12.55
N ALA A 174 -5.23 12.52 12.76
CA ALA A 174 -4.85 13.87 12.36
C ALA A 174 -3.58 14.34 13.12
N GLN A 175 -3.48 14.05 14.42
CA GLN A 175 -2.29 14.35 15.22
C GLN A 175 -1.06 13.59 14.69
N LEU A 176 -1.18 12.28 14.46
CA LEU A 176 -0.08 11.47 13.89
C LEU A 176 0.35 11.97 12.50
N ASN A 177 -0.58 12.40 11.66
CA ASN A 177 -0.25 12.98 10.37
C ASN A 177 0.64 14.23 10.51
N ARG A 178 0.33 15.11 11.47
CA ARG A 178 1.16 16.30 11.78
C ARG A 178 2.54 15.90 12.30
N MET A 179 2.59 14.94 13.22
CA MET A 179 3.87 14.45 13.78
C MET A 179 4.76 13.83 12.69
N ILE A 180 4.21 13.00 11.80
CA ILE A 180 4.94 12.37 10.71
C ILE A 180 5.44 13.44 9.72
N ALA A 181 4.59 14.40 9.35
CA ALA A 181 4.97 15.49 8.45
C ALA A 181 6.11 16.33 9.03
N THR A 182 6.07 16.65 10.32
CA THR A 182 7.14 17.38 11.03
C THR A 182 8.43 16.57 11.07
N ALA A 183 8.37 15.29 11.47
CA ALA A 183 9.53 14.43 11.60
C ALA A 183 10.22 14.14 10.25
N MET A 184 9.47 14.14 9.14
CA MET A 184 10.01 13.90 7.80
C MET A 184 10.23 15.20 6.98
N LYS A 185 10.16 16.38 7.61
CA LYS A 185 10.28 17.67 6.92
C LYS A 185 11.61 17.80 6.16
N ALA A 186 12.72 17.36 6.74
CA ALA A 186 14.04 17.39 6.11
C ALA A 186 14.13 16.46 4.87
N HIS A 187 13.21 15.51 4.71
CA HIS A 187 13.19 14.52 3.63
C HIS A 187 12.01 14.68 2.68
N GLN A 188 11.39 15.87 2.67
CA GLN A 188 10.21 16.18 1.88
C GLN A 188 10.42 15.94 0.37
N ASP A 189 11.63 16.17 -0.14
CA ASP A 189 11.96 15.89 -1.53
C ASP A 189 11.81 14.40 -1.90
N ALA A 190 12.29 13.49 -1.05
CA ALA A 190 12.11 12.04 -1.25
C ALA A 190 10.63 11.64 -1.20
N VAL A 191 9.83 12.26 -0.31
CA VAL A 191 8.38 12.02 -0.22
C VAL A 191 7.70 12.46 -1.52
N ILE A 192 8.03 13.65 -2.03
CA ILE A 192 7.45 14.20 -3.27
C ILE A 192 7.80 13.31 -4.46
N ARG A 193 9.08 12.93 -4.62
CA ARG A 193 9.51 12.03 -5.72
C ARG A 193 8.75 10.70 -5.73
N LEU A 194 8.53 10.10 -4.57
CA LEU A 194 7.72 8.88 -4.49
C LEU A 194 6.24 9.11 -4.79
N ALA A 195 5.69 10.26 -4.35
CA ALA A 195 4.28 10.59 -4.57
C ALA A 195 3.95 10.87 -6.05
N GLU A 196 4.94 11.11 -6.91
CA GLU A 196 4.78 11.22 -8.37
C GLU A 196 4.40 9.89 -9.03
N VAL A 197 4.72 8.76 -8.37
CA VAL A 197 4.44 7.42 -8.93
C VAL A 197 2.94 7.13 -8.88
N PRO A 198 2.32 6.71 -10.00
CA PRO A 198 0.92 6.32 -10.00
C PRO A 198 0.59 5.28 -8.91
N GLY A 199 -0.44 5.58 -8.14
CA GLY A 199 -0.87 4.74 -7.01
C GLY A 199 -0.15 5.00 -5.69
N LEU A 200 0.90 5.82 -5.66
CA LEU A 200 1.52 6.30 -4.44
C LEU A 200 1.06 7.75 -4.16
N GLY A 201 0.66 8.00 -2.93
CA GLY A 201 0.41 9.35 -2.43
C GLY A 201 1.41 9.69 -1.32
N VAL A 202 1.33 10.90 -0.78
CA VAL A 202 2.22 11.37 0.32
C VAL A 202 2.23 10.38 1.49
N ASP A 203 1.07 9.89 1.92
CA ASP A 203 0.95 8.92 3.01
C ASP A 203 1.67 7.60 2.71
N SER A 204 1.49 7.06 1.51
CA SER A 204 2.20 5.83 1.07
C SER A 204 3.71 6.06 0.98
N ALA A 205 4.14 7.23 0.47
CA ALA A 205 5.55 7.61 0.40
C ALA A 205 6.19 7.68 1.79
N GLN A 206 5.53 8.31 2.76
CA GLN A 206 6.00 8.37 4.14
C GLN A 206 6.11 6.98 4.78
N GLN A 207 5.13 6.10 4.56
CA GLN A 207 5.18 4.71 5.04
C GLN A 207 6.33 3.92 4.41
N ILE A 208 6.60 4.12 3.10
CA ILE A 208 7.70 3.48 2.39
C ILE A 208 9.04 3.96 2.95
N ILE A 209 9.24 5.27 3.08
CA ILE A 209 10.47 5.87 3.63
C ILE A 209 10.71 5.39 5.07
N ALA A 210 9.68 5.30 5.90
CA ALA A 210 9.80 4.77 7.24
C ALA A 210 10.32 3.33 7.27
N GLU A 211 9.96 2.49 6.30
CA GLU A 211 10.39 1.09 6.24
C GLU A 211 11.73 0.91 5.52
N VAL A 212 12.03 1.68 4.48
CA VAL A 212 13.20 1.49 3.59
C VAL A 212 14.34 2.46 3.92
N GLY A 213 14.02 3.64 4.46
CA GLY A 213 14.93 4.77 4.59
C GLY A 213 14.81 5.73 3.41
N THR A 214 15.44 6.90 3.53
CA THR A 214 15.36 7.99 2.55
C THR A 214 16.15 7.75 1.27
N GLN A 215 17.17 6.89 1.32
CA GLN A 215 18.10 6.58 0.23
C GLN A 215 18.17 5.09 -0.09
N ALA A 216 17.41 4.24 0.58
CA ALA A 216 17.43 2.78 0.41
C ALA A 216 18.84 2.14 0.48
N ASN A 217 19.81 2.77 1.17
CA ASN A 217 21.23 2.37 1.20
C ASN A 217 21.47 0.97 1.77
N THR A 218 20.52 0.47 2.58
CA THR A 218 20.58 -0.90 3.14
C THR A 218 20.41 -1.97 2.07
N PHE A 219 19.87 -1.61 0.92
CA PHE A 219 19.59 -2.53 -0.17
C PHE A 219 20.45 -2.18 -1.37
N PRO A 220 21.58 -2.89 -1.60
CA PRO A 220 22.49 -2.65 -2.71
C PRO A 220 21.83 -2.70 -4.09
N SER A 221 20.73 -3.44 -4.21
CA SER A 221 19.97 -3.56 -5.46
C SER A 221 18.45 -3.58 -5.26
N ALA A 222 17.73 -3.26 -6.32
CA ALA A 222 16.28 -3.40 -6.35
C ALA A 222 15.81 -4.85 -6.13
N ALA A 223 16.63 -5.84 -6.50
CA ALA A 223 16.33 -7.26 -6.30
C ALA A 223 16.33 -7.61 -4.81
N GLU A 224 17.29 -7.10 -4.03
CA GLU A 224 17.36 -7.31 -2.59
C GLU A 224 16.20 -6.65 -1.86
N LEU A 225 15.83 -5.41 -2.22
CA LEU A 225 14.65 -4.78 -1.66
C LEU A 225 13.38 -5.60 -1.95
N THR A 226 13.18 -6.05 -3.20
CA THR A 226 11.99 -6.84 -3.57
C THR A 226 11.95 -8.20 -2.88
N SER A 227 13.09 -8.83 -2.66
CA SER A 227 13.24 -10.06 -1.88
C SER A 227 12.90 -9.83 -0.41
N TRP A 228 13.46 -8.78 0.21
CA TRP A 228 13.20 -8.44 1.61
C TRP A 228 11.73 -8.06 1.85
N VAL A 229 11.10 -7.35 0.93
CA VAL A 229 9.66 -7.06 0.97
C VAL A 229 8.84 -8.33 0.78
N GLY A 230 9.36 -9.34 0.09
CA GLY A 230 8.67 -10.57 -0.27
C GLY A 230 7.70 -10.37 -1.43
N THR A 231 8.07 -9.54 -2.42
CA THR A 231 7.28 -9.35 -3.66
C THR A 231 7.76 -10.26 -4.79
N CYS A 232 8.88 -10.96 -4.62
CA CYS A 232 9.36 -11.97 -5.58
C CYS A 232 8.46 -13.22 -5.52
N PRO A 233 8.20 -13.88 -6.66
CA PRO A 233 7.59 -15.19 -6.66
C PRO A 233 8.51 -16.18 -5.94
N GLY A 234 7.95 -17.07 -5.16
CA GLY A 234 8.70 -18.19 -4.56
C GLY A 234 9.08 -19.20 -5.64
N LYS A 235 10.25 -19.81 -5.46
CA LYS A 235 10.67 -20.98 -6.23
C LYS A 235 10.84 -22.12 -5.22
N GLU A 236 9.80 -22.90 -5.06
CA GLU A 236 9.90 -24.21 -4.37
C GLU A 236 9.91 -25.27 -5.47
N GLU A 237 11.11 -25.43 -6.07
CA GLU A 237 11.36 -26.47 -7.08
C GLU A 237 12.02 -27.66 -6.40
N SER A 238 11.45 -28.84 -6.54
CA SER A 238 12.05 -30.12 -6.18
C SER A 238 11.86 -31.07 -7.34
N ALA A 239 12.95 -31.69 -7.82
CA ALA A 239 12.95 -32.64 -8.94
C ALA A 239 12.23 -32.11 -10.19
N GLU A 240 12.56 -30.89 -10.63
CA GLU A 240 12.00 -30.19 -11.81
C GLU A 240 10.49 -29.87 -11.74
N GLN A 241 9.85 -30.14 -10.61
CA GLN A 241 8.45 -29.76 -10.38
C GLN A 241 8.37 -28.53 -9.47
N ASN A 242 7.67 -27.51 -9.95
CA ASN A 242 7.39 -26.31 -9.16
C ASN A 242 6.18 -26.57 -8.25
N HIS A 243 6.43 -26.75 -6.95
CA HIS A 243 5.39 -27.05 -5.95
C HIS A 243 4.66 -25.80 -5.47
N SER A 244 5.26 -24.61 -5.56
CA SER A 244 4.61 -23.38 -5.11
C SER A 244 5.25 -22.13 -5.71
N SER A 245 4.42 -21.29 -6.30
CA SER A 245 4.78 -19.92 -6.72
C SER A 245 4.46 -18.87 -5.65
N ARG A 246 4.13 -19.31 -4.43
CA ARG A 246 3.73 -18.41 -3.33
C ARG A 246 4.91 -17.54 -2.92
N SER A 247 4.74 -16.22 -2.93
CA SER A 247 5.78 -15.29 -2.50
C SER A 247 6.15 -15.46 -1.03
N ALA A 248 7.45 -15.31 -0.72
CA ALA A 248 7.96 -15.41 0.65
C ALA A 248 7.28 -14.42 1.61
N LYS A 249 7.28 -14.76 2.90
CA LYS A 249 6.86 -13.85 3.96
C LYS A 249 7.92 -12.77 4.11
N GLY A 250 7.61 -11.53 3.72
CA GLY A 250 8.49 -10.38 3.86
C GLY A 250 7.91 -9.33 4.79
N ASN A 251 8.31 -8.06 4.59
CA ASN A 251 7.81 -6.95 5.38
C ASN A 251 6.31 -6.73 5.14
N LYS A 252 5.47 -7.10 6.13
CA LYS A 252 4.01 -7.03 6.04
C LYS A 252 3.47 -5.60 5.81
N TYR A 253 4.18 -4.58 6.26
CA TYR A 253 3.77 -3.18 6.13
C TYR A 253 3.96 -2.70 4.69
N LEU A 254 5.14 -2.93 4.11
CA LEU A 254 5.40 -2.61 2.70
C LEU A 254 4.57 -3.46 1.75
N ARG A 255 4.40 -4.76 2.02
CA ARG A 255 3.52 -5.62 1.21
C ARG A 255 2.11 -5.03 1.09
N ARG A 256 1.56 -4.54 2.20
CA ARG A 256 0.25 -3.88 2.22
C ARG A 256 0.24 -2.61 1.37
N VAL A 257 1.19 -1.71 1.60
CA VAL A 257 1.28 -0.43 0.88
C VAL A 257 1.43 -0.66 -0.62
N LEU A 258 2.36 -1.54 -1.03
CA LEU A 258 2.60 -1.83 -2.44
C LEU A 258 1.42 -2.54 -3.11
N ASN A 259 0.70 -3.41 -2.40
CA ASN A 259 -0.51 -4.03 -2.92
C ASN A 259 -1.61 -2.98 -3.18
N GLN A 260 -1.88 -2.10 -2.21
CA GLN A 260 -2.85 -1.01 -2.38
C GLN A 260 -2.42 -0.05 -3.49
N ALA A 261 -1.14 0.31 -3.55
CA ALA A 261 -0.59 1.14 -4.61
C ALA A 261 -0.73 0.49 -5.99
N ALA A 262 -0.54 -0.83 -6.10
CA ALA A 262 -0.72 -1.55 -7.36
C ALA A 262 -2.17 -1.49 -7.84
N HIS A 263 -3.16 -1.69 -6.96
CA HIS A 263 -4.57 -1.53 -7.32
C HIS A 263 -4.89 -0.11 -7.82
N ALA A 264 -4.38 0.92 -7.15
CA ALA A 264 -4.57 2.30 -7.56
C ALA A 264 -3.84 2.63 -8.89
N ALA A 265 -2.60 2.13 -9.06
CA ALA A 265 -1.81 2.36 -10.25
C ALA A 265 -2.44 1.75 -11.52
N VAL A 266 -3.03 0.55 -11.41
CA VAL A 266 -3.68 -0.11 -12.55
C VAL A 266 -5.03 0.53 -12.91
N ALA A 267 -5.67 1.22 -11.97
CA ALA A 267 -6.91 1.97 -12.21
C ALA A 267 -6.66 3.25 -13.02
N LYS A 268 -5.44 3.82 -12.98
CA LYS A 268 -5.08 5.02 -13.76
C LYS A 268 -5.04 4.70 -15.25
N LYS A 269 -6.05 5.20 -15.99
CA LYS A 269 -6.18 4.98 -17.44
C LYS A 269 -4.94 5.48 -18.21
N GLY A 270 -4.44 4.67 -19.12
CA GLY A 270 -3.29 5.01 -19.99
C GLY A 270 -1.92 4.94 -19.31
N SER A 271 -1.84 4.54 -18.04
CA SER A 271 -0.56 4.39 -17.34
C SER A 271 0.21 3.14 -17.81
N HIS A 272 1.54 3.18 -17.66
CA HIS A 272 2.40 2.02 -17.86
C HIS A 272 1.95 0.82 -17.02
N PHE A 273 1.59 1.04 -15.75
CA PHE A 273 1.16 -0.04 -14.86
C PHE A 273 -0.16 -0.68 -15.28
N GLN A 274 -1.10 0.11 -15.82
CA GLN A 274 -2.33 -0.44 -16.40
C GLN A 274 -2.03 -1.33 -17.61
N ALA A 275 -1.14 -0.91 -18.51
CA ALA A 275 -0.75 -1.69 -19.67
C ALA A 275 -0.08 -3.02 -19.28
N VAL A 276 0.84 -2.97 -18.33
CA VAL A 276 1.49 -4.16 -17.76
C VAL A 276 0.46 -5.11 -17.14
N PHE A 277 -0.44 -4.58 -16.32
CA PHE A 277 -1.50 -5.37 -15.69
C PHE A 277 -2.37 -6.08 -16.72
N ARG A 278 -2.89 -5.36 -17.73
CA ARG A 278 -3.73 -5.94 -18.79
C ARG A 278 -3.03 -7.06 -19.56
N ARG A 279 -1.74 -6.90 -19.85
CA ARG A 279 -0.93 -7.93 -20.52
C ARG A 279 -0.78 -9.19 -19.68
N LEU A 280 -0.60 -9.03 -18.36
CA LEU A 280 -0.39 -10.15 -17.43
C LEU A 280 -1.68 -10.81 -16.97
N LEU A 281 -2.80 -10.08 -16.98
CA LEU A 281 -4.10 -10.54 -16.48
C LEU A 281 -4.55 -11.86 -17.10
N LEU A 282 -4.46 -11.97 -18.45
CA LEU A 282 -4.92 -13.14 -19.19
C LEU A 282 -4.07 -14.39 -18.88
N ARG A 283 -2.79 -14.21 -18.54
CA ARG A 283 -1.87 -15.33 -18.29
C ARG A 283 -1.81 -15.73 -16.82
N LEU A 284 -1.81 -14.77 -15.90
CA LEU A 284 -1.54 -14.98 -14.46
C LEU A 284 -2.80 -14.93 -13.59
N GLY A 285 -3.91 -14.44 -14.13
CA GLY A 285 -5.09 -14.09 -13.33
C GLY A 285 -4.90 -12.80 -12.53
N TYR A 286 -5.99 -12.31 -11.94
CA TYR A 286 -6.07 -10.98 -11.33
C TYR A 286 -5.06 -10.76 -10.19
N GLN A 287 -5.06 -11.64 -9.19
CA GLN A 287 -4.24 -11.48 -7.99
C GLN A 287 -2.74 -11.52 -8.29
N SER A 288 -2.31 -12.47 -9.13
CA SER A 288 -0.91 -12.60 -9.53
C SER A 288 -0.46 -11.44 -10.41
N ALA A 289 -1.35 -10.92 -11.29
CA ALA A 289 -1.05 -9.74 -12.11
C ALA A 289 -0.89 -8.47 -11.27
N ILE A 290 -1.75 -8.25 -10.26
CA ILE A 290 -1.60 -7.14 -9.28
C ILE A 290 -0.27 -7.29 -8.53
N TRP A 291 0.06 -8.51 -8.10
CA TRP A 291 1.29 -8.74 -7.36
C TRP A 291 2.55 -8.51 -8.21
N ALA A 292 2.50 -8.85 -9.49
CA ALA A 292 3.55 -8.52 -10.46
C ALA A 292 3.72 -7.00 -10.68
N VAL A 293 2.62 -6.23 -10.63
CA VAL A 293 2.67 -4.75 -10.64
C VAL A 293 3.27 -4.24 -9.33
N ALA A 294 2.89 -4.79 -8.17
CA ALA A 294 3.46 -4.45 -6.88
C ALA A 294 4.99 -4.68 -6.84
N HIS A 295 5.46 -5.79 -7.44
CA HIS A 295 6.90 -6.06 -7.61
C HIS A 295 7.59 -4.96 -8.42
N ARG A 296 7.00 -4.53 -9.55
CA ARG A 296 7.56 -3.45 -10.37
C ARG A 296 7.57 -2.11 -9.63
N LEU A 297 6.48 -1.78 -8.91
CA LEU A 297 6.44 -0.59 -8.06
C LEU A 297 7.56 -0.61 -7.02
N CYS A 298 7.84 -1.75 -6.39
CA CYS A 298 8.93 -1.89 -5.43
C CYS A 298 10.30 -1.58 -6.05
N ARG A 299 10.54 -2.04 -7.28
CA ARG A 299 11.78 -1.71 -8.03
C ARG A 299 11.88 -0.23 -8.37
N VAL A 300 10.78 0.40 -8.76
CA VAL A 300 10.71 1.85 -9.03
C VAL A 300 10.98 2.63 -7.74
N VAL A 301 10.40 2.23 -6.60
CA VAL A 301 10.68 2.82 -5.28
C VAL A 301 12.17 2.77 -4.96
N TRP A 302 12.82 1.62 -5.12
CA TRP A 302 14.26 1.51 -4.90
C TRP A 302 15.03 2.50 -5.76
N LYS A 303 14.74 2.56 -7.05
CA LYS A 303 15.45 3.43 -7.97
C LYS A 303 15.28 4.92 -7.62
N ILE A 304 14.06 5.34 -7.31
CA ILE A 304 13.78 6.73 -6.92
C ILE A 304 14.54 7.11 -5.65
N LEU A 305 14.58 6.23 -4.65
CA LEU A 305 15.24 6.51 -3.38
C LEU A 305 16.77 6.41 -3.50
N HIS A 306 17.29 5.35 -4.16
CA HIS A 306 18.71 5.06 -4.22
C HIS A 306 19.45 6.00 -5.20
N GLU A 307 18.87 6.24 -6.39
CA GLU A 307 19.49 7.07 -7.42
C GLU A 307 19.03 8.55 -7.38
N GLY A 308 18.06 8.89 -6.53
CA GLY A 308 17.55 10.26 -6.41
C GLY A 308 16.76 10.78 -7.63
N VAL A 309 16.35 9.89 -8.54
CA VAL A 309 15.66 10.24 -9.79
C VAL A 309 14.17 10.46 -9.58
N ARG A 310 13.54 11.21 -10.50
CA ARG A 310 12.07 11.39 -10.54
C ARG A 310 11.40 10.33 -11.41
N PHE A 311 10.13 10.06 -11.12
CA PHE A 311 9.31 9.17 -11.93
C PHE A 311 8.87 9.87 -13.22
N ILE A 312 9.08 9.19 -14.37
CA ILE A 312 8.60 9.65 -15.66
C ILE A 312 7.56 8.66 -16.16
N GLU A 313 6.29 9.09 -16.27
CA GLU A 313 5.22 8.29 -16.84
C GLU A 313 5.36 8.21 -18.37
N ARG A 314 5.68 7.05 -18.90
CA ARG A 314 5.83 6.83 -20.34
C ARG A 314 4.55 6.33 -21.01
N GLY A 315 3.51 6.10 -20.22
CA GLY A 315 2.25 5.54 -20.70
C GLY A 315 2.36 4.08 -21.15
N ALA A 316 1.32 3.62 -21.84
CA ALA A 316 1.36 2.33 -22.51
C ALA A 316 2.24 2.46 -23.77
N GLU A 317 3.28 1.65 -23.90
CA GLU A 317 3.94 1.46 -25.19
C GLU A 317 2.92 0.89 -26.16
N VAL A 318 2.41 1.75 -27.03
CA VAL A 318 1.48 1.36 -28.06
C VAL A 318 2.32 0.91 -29.25
N GLY A 319 2.29 -0.38 -29.57
CA GLY A 319 3.00 -0.90 -30.72
C GLY A 319 2.61 -0.16 -32.01
N PRO A 320 3.48 -0.14 -33.05
CA PRO A 320 3.22 0.63 -34.28
C PRO A 320 1.85 0.31 -34.92
N ARG A 321 1.41 -0.94 -34.85
CA ARG A 321 0.08 -1.37 -35.34
C ARG A 321 -1.07 -0.80 -34.53
N GLU A 322 -0.94 -0.75 -33.20
CA GLU A 322 -1.97 -0.19 -32.32
C GLU A 322 -2.00 1.34 -32.39
N LYS A 323 -0.84 2.02 -32.50
CA LYS A 323 -0.76 3.46 -32.78
C LYS A 323 -1.54 3.81 -34.04
N LYS A 324 -1.34 3.06 -35.14
CA LYS A 324 -2.05 3.26 -36.42
C LYS A 324 -3.56 3.03 -36.26
N LYS A 325 -4.00 1.94 -35.59
CA LYS A 325 -5.42 1.69 -35.31
C LYS A 325 -6.05 2.80 -34.49
N ARG A 326 -5.37 3.27 -33.43
CA ARG A 326 -5.89 4.32 -32.55
C ARG A 326 -5.98 5.67 -33.27
N ALA A 327 -4.96 6.02 -34.08
CA ALA A 327 -4.99 7.21 -34.91
C ALA A 327 -6.14 7.18 -35.91
N GLN A 328 -6.36 6.04 -36.58
CA GLN A 328 -7.49 5.85 -37.51
C GLN A 328 -8.86 5.94 -36.81
N MET A 329 -8.98 5.40 -35.59
CA MET A 329 -10.21 5.47 -34.81
C MET A 329 -10.53 6.92 -34.39
N LEU A 330 -9.53 7.69 -33.94
CA LEU A 330 -9.66 9.10 -33.58
C LEU A 330 -10.02 9.95 -34.81
N ALA A 331 -9.38 9.71 -35.97
CA ALA A 331 -9.70 10.40 -37.21
C ALA A 331 -11.13 10.11 -37.69
N ARG A 332 -11.61 8.85 -37.56
CA ARG A 332 -13.01 8.53 -37.84
C ARG A 332 -14.00 9.25 -36.90
N ALA A 333 -13.65 9.35 -35.61
CA ALA A 333 -14.46 10.07 -34.65
C ALA A 333 -14.54 11.58 -34.97
N LEU A 334 -13.43 12.20 -35.34
CA LEU A 334 -13.37 13.61 -35.74
C LEU A 334 -14.13 13.85 -37.05
N ARG A 335 -14.01 12.97 -38.04
CA ARG A 335 -14.78 13.06 -39.30
C ARG A 335 -16.29 12.99 -39.06
N LYS A 336 -16.75 12.16 -38.13
CA LYS A 336 -18.18 12.11 -37.72
C LYS A 336 -18.69 13.43 -37.11
N LEU A 337 -17.78 14.23 -36.54
CA LEU A 337 -18.07 15.55 -35.99
C LEU A 337 -17.94 16.68 -37.05
N GLY A 338 -17.70 16.31 -38.34
CA GLY A 338 -17.65 17.28 -39.44
C GLY A 338 -16.24 17.86 -39.73
N TYR A 339 -15.18 17.33 -39.12
CA TYR A 339 -13.81 17.81 -39.35
C TYR A 339 -13.12 17.02 -40.47
N GLU A 340 -12.40 17.72 -41.35
CA GLU A 340 -11.44 17.08 -42.26
C GLU A 340 -10.17 16.73 -41.49
N VAL A 341 -9.76 15.48 -41.52
CA VAL A 341 -8.61 14.97 -40.75
C VAL A 341 -7.63 14.22 -41.62
N THR A 342 -6.41 14.74 -41.69
CA THR A 342 -5.25 14.09 -42.34
C THR A 342 -4.30 13.57 -41.29
N ILE A 343 -3.89 12.29 -41.38
CA ILE A 343 -2.99 11.68 -40.40
C ILE A 343 -1.60 11.61 -41.06
N THR A 344 -0.66 12.44 -40.57
CA THR A 344 0.75 12.38 -40.96
C THR A 344 1.58 11.93 -39.75
N PRO A 345 2.46 10.93 -39.87
CA PRO A 345 3.39 10.55 -38.82
C PRO A 345 4.31 11.73 -38.51
N SER A 346 4.36 12.18 -37.25
CA SER A 346 5.32 13.21 -36.84
C SER A 346 6.71 12.58 -36.73
N THR A 347 7.67 13.08 -37.49
CA THR A 347 9.10 12.70 -37.39
C THR A 347 9.79 13.32 -36.18
N ASN A 348 9.17 14.31 -35.50
CA ASN A 348 9.76 15.08 -34.41
C ASN A 348 9.37 14.63 -32.99
N LEU A 349 8.65 13.51 -32.83
CA LEU A 349 8.31 12.93 -31.52
C LEU A 349 9.08 11.62 -31.26
N LEU A 350 10.36 11.57 -31.63
CA LEU A 350 11.27 10.63 -30.99
C LEU A 350 11.60 11.21 -29.61
N PRO A 351 11.25 10.54 -28.50
CA PRO A 351 11.81 10.87 -27.21
C PRO A 351 13.32 10.78 -27.38
N THR A 352 14.04 11.79 -26.89
CA THR A 352 15.51 11.81 -26.84
C THR A 352 16.00 10.42 -26.45
N PRO A 353 16.93 9.80 -27.20
CA PRO A 353 17.42 8.47 -26.88
C PRO A 353 17.98 8.51 -25.46
N LEU A 354 17.46 7.64 -24.61
CA LEU A 354 17.87 7.51 -23.24
C LEU A 354 19.33 7.10 -23.16
N SER A 355 20.05 7.62 -22.19
CA SER A 355 21.32 7.03 -21.80
C SER A 355 21.09 5.54 -21.49
N LYS A 356 22.03 4.68 -21.86
CA LYS A 356 21.95 3.21 -21.66
C LYS A 356 21.59 2.79 -20.21
N SER A 357 21.79 3.69 -19.24
CA SER A 357 21.36 3.51 -17.85
C SER A 357 19.85 3.65 -17.63
N GLN A 358 19.14 4.37 -18.52
CA GLN A 358 17.69 4.61 -18.43
C GLN A 358 16.86 3.52 -19.14
N GLU A 359 17.42 2.86 -20.17
CA GLU A 359 16.76 1.73 -20.86
C GLU A 359 16.66 0.50 -19.96
N ARG A 360 17.67 0.24 -19.11
CA ARG A 360 17.71 -0.91 -18.21
C ARG A 360 16.63 -0.93 -17.11
N ILE A 361 15.86 0.15 -16.93
CA ILE A 361 14.76 0.18 -15.93
C ILE A 361 13.62 -0.76 -16.34
N PHE A 362 13.38 -0.90 -17.64
CA PHE A 362 12.21 -1.62 -18.16
C PHE A 362 12.57 -2.97 -18.79
N ASP A 363 13.77 -3.14 -19.33
CA ASP A 363 14.18 -4.36 -20.06
C ASP A 363 14.71 -5.51 -19.17
N GLY A 364 15.08 -5.23 -17.93
CA GLY A 364 15.62 -6.23 -17.01
C GLY A 364 14.58 -7.16 -16.37
N VAL A 365 13.40 -7.41 -16.98
CA VAL A 365 12.27 -8.11 -16.34
C VAL A 365 11.75 -9.29 -17.17
N LEU A 366 12.46 -9.77 -18.14
CA LEU A 366 12.11 -11.05 -18.76
C LEU A 366 13.10 -12.12 -18.26
N PRO A 367 12.67 -13.14 -17.51
CA PRO A 367 13.36 -14.40 -17.55
C PRO A 367 13.11 -14.97 -18.96
N ALA A 368 14.18 -15.31 -19.66
CA ALA A 368 14.10 -16.17 -20.82
C ALA A 368 13.44 -17.49 -20.42
N SER A 369 12.53 -17.96 -21.28
CA SER A 369 11.89 -19.28 -21.40
C SER A 369 11.42 -19.95 -20.13
#